data_83c58f63418f95fac4388f4016140477
#
_entry.id   83c58f63418f95fac4388f4016140477
#
_cell.length_a   1.000
_cell.length_b   1.000
_cell.length_c   1.000
_cell.angle_alpha   90.00
_cell.angle_beta   90.00
_cell.angle_gamma   90.00
#
_symmetry.space_group_name_H-M   'P 1'
#
loop_
_entity.id
_entity.type
_entity.pdbx_description
1 polymer ?
#
loop_
_entity_poly.entity_id
_entity_poly.type
_entity_poly.pdbx_seq_one_letter_code
_entity_poly.pdbx_strand_id
1 'polypeptide(L)' 'MSLLQDLDAFYSEHRCCGDLESDVADGEPGWAFIVCTCGAQIARRIPAASP' A
#
# COMPACT_ATOMS: atom_id res chain seq x y z
N MET A 1 8.38 -7.15 10.52
CA MET A 1 8.20 -6.10 9.52
C MET A 1 6.79 -5.56 9.61
N SER A 2 6.64 -4.29 9.49
CA SER A 2 5.34 -3.67 9.62
C SER A 2 4.74 -3.37 8.25
N LEU A 3 3.42 -3.27 8.21
CA LEU A 3 2.71 -2.87 7.01
C LEU A 3 3.21 -1.53 6.49
N LEU A 4 3.45 -0.59 7.39
CA LEU A 4 3.90 0.74 7.00
C LEU A 4 5.27 0.70 6.34
N GLN A 5 6.16 -0.17 6.80
CA GLN A 5 7.47 -0.28 6.19
C GLN A 5 7.38 -0.82 4.78
N ASP A 6 6.52 -1.81 4.56
CA ASP A 6 6.33 -2.36 3.22
C ASP A 6 5.78 -1.32 2.26
N LEU A 7 4.77 -0.59 2.68
CA LEU A 7 4.16 0.43 1.83
C LEU A 7 5.10 1.60 1.61
N ASP A 8 5.85 1.97 2.65
CA ASP A 8 6.80 3.07 2.54
C ASP A 8 7.92 2.74 1.56
N ALA A 9 8.41 1.51 1.61
CA ALA A 9 9.45 1.07 0.68
C ALA A 9 8.94 1.13 -0.76
N PHE A 10 7.72 0.66 -1.00
CA PHE A 10 7.13 0.72 -2.33
C PHE A 10 6.98 2.17 -2.79
N TYR A 11 6.45 3.01 -1.92
CA TYR A 11 6.25 4.41 -2.22
C TYR A 11 7.58 5.10 -2.55
N SER A 12 8.60 4.84 -1.75
CA SER A 12 9.90 5.47 -1.95
C SER A 12 10.54 5.05 -3.27
N GLU A 13 10.35 3.80 -3.67
CA GLU A 13 10.92 3.30 -4.91
C GLU A 13 10.20 3.83 -6.14
N HIS A 14 8.92 4.08 -6.03
CA HIS A 14 8.10 4.40 -7.19
C HIS A 14 7.71 5.87 -7.29
N ARG A 15 8.01 6.67 -6.30
CA ARG A 15 7.61 8.08 -6.32
C ARG A 15 8.23 8.88 -7.44
N CYS A 16 9.35 8.40 -7.99
CA CYS A 16 10.06 9.08 -9.07
C CYS A 16 9.75 8.52 -10.44
N CYS A 17 9.04 7.39 -10.53
CA CYS A 17 8.77 6.78 -11.81
C CYS A 17 7.41 7.18 -12.38
N GLY A 18 6.59 7.86 -11.59
CA GLY A 18 5.27 8.29 -12.02
C GLY A 18 4.42 8.70 -10.84
N ASP A 19 3.13 8.76 -11.07
CA ASP A 19 2.19 9.11 -10.02
C ASP A 19 1.81 7.86 -9.24
N LEU A 20 1.66 8.04 -7.94
CA LEU A 20 1.22 6.98 -7.06
C LEU A 20 -0.20 7.25 -6.61
N GLU A 21 -1.04 6.24 -6.68
CA GLU A 21 -2.39 6.31 -6.17
C GLU A 21 -2.53 5.28 -5.08
N SER A 22 -3.18 5.66 -4.00
CA SER A 22 -3.44 4.76 -2.90
C SER A 22 -4.92 4.66 -2.64
N ASP A 23 -5.35 3.52 -2.15
CA ASP A 23 -6.73 3.29 -1.83
C ASP A 23 -6.81 2.32 -0.67
N VAL A 24 -7.93 2.34 0.02
CA VAL A 24 -8.16 1.45 1.15
C VAL A 24 -9.53 0.81 0.99
N ALA A 25 -9.57 -0.50 1.07
CA ALA A 25 -10.82 -1.22 1.09
C ALA A 25 -11.20 -1.50 2.53
N ASP A 26 -12.34 -0.96 2.94
CA ASP A 26 -12.88 -1.22 4.27
C ASP A 26 -13.56 -2.58 4.28
N GLY A 27 -13.44 -3.25 5.39
CA GLY A 27 -14.07 -4.55 5.52
C GLY A 27 -13.26 -5.43 6.43
N GLU A 28 -13.56 -6.70 6.42
CA GLU A 28 -12.85 -7.68 7.21
C GLU A 28 -12.40 -8.83 6.30
N PRO A 29 -11.10 -8.89 6.02
CA PRO A 29 -10.05 -7.95 6.43
C PRO A 29 -10.03 -6.71 5.54
N GLY A 30 -9.49 -5.63 6.08
CA GLY A 30 -9.23 -4.45 5.29
C GLY A 30 -7.98 -4.62 4.46
N TRP A 31 -7.90 -3.87 3.37
CA TRP A 31 -6.75 -3.93 2.48
C TRP A 31 -6.29 -2.52 2.13
N ALA A 32 -5.00 -2.37 2.03
CA ALA A 32 -4.39 -1.14 1.55
C ALA A 32 -3.73 -1.41 0.21
N PHE A 33 -3.93 -0.53 -0.75
CA PHE A 33 -3.40 -0.67 -2.10
C PHE A 33 -2.64 0.58 -2.49
N ILE A 34 -1.56 0.39 -3.22
CA ILE A 34 -0.85 1.48 -3.88
C ILE A 34 -0.59 1.04 -5.31
N VAL A 35 -0.91 1.91 -6.26
CA VAL A 35 -0.69 1.64 -7.67
C VAL A 35 0.14 2.76 -8.25
N CYS A 36 1.18 2.39 -8.98
CA CYS A 36 2.03 3.33 -9.66
C CYS A 36 1.69 3.33 -11.16
N THR A 37 1.75 4.50 -11.78
CA THR A 37 1.43 4.60 -13.21
C THR A 37 2.43 3.86 -14.08
N CYS A 38 3.56 3.45 -13.53
CA CYS A 38 4.51 2.63 -14.28
C CYS A 38 4.05 1.18 -14.43
N GLY A 39 2.92 0.82 -13.80
CA GLY A 39 2.37 -0.52 -13.88
C GLY A 39 2.58 -1.35 -12.62
N ALA A 40 3.37 -0.86 -11.69
CA ALA A 40 3.61 -1.58 -10.43
C ALA A 40 2.44 -1.37 -9.48
N GLN A 41 2.17 -2.38 -8.67
CA GLN A 41 1.12 -2.27 -7.67
C GLN A 41 1.46 -3.16 -6.48
N ILE A 42 0.93 -2.78 -5.33
CA ILE A 42 1.12 -3.54 -4.11
C ILE A 42 -0.20 -3.56 -3.35
N ALA A 43 -0.52 -4.68 -2.75
CA ALA A 43 -1.69 -4.80 -1.90
C ALA A 43 -1.26 -5.50 -0.63
N ARG A 44 -1.67 -4.97 0.51
CA ARG A 44 -1.34 -5.54 1.80
C ARG A 44 -2.57 -5.55 2.68
N ARG A 45 -2.72 -6.62 3.42
CA ARG A 45 -3.83 -6.73 4.36
C ARG A 45 -3.55 -5.89 5.59
N ILE A 46 -4.52 -5.11 5.99
CA ILE A 46 -4.43 -4.30 7.20
C ILE A 46 -4.69 -5.20 8.38
N PRO A 47 -3.75 -5.32 9.32
CA PRO A 47 -4.00 -6.14 10.51
C PRO A 47 -5.13 -5.55 11.32
N ALA A 48 -5.96 -6.42 11.87
CA ALA A 48 -7.03 -5.97 12.75
C ALA A 48 -6.40 -5.20 13.91
N ALA A 49 -6.96 -4.02 14.17
CA ALA A 49 -6.49 -3.23 15.29
C ALA A 49 -6.94 -3.89 16.56
N SER A 50 -6.08 -4.67 17.14
CA SER A 50 -6.37 -5.29 18.42
C SER A 50 -5.81 -4.45 19.53
N PRO A 51 -6.62 -4.13 20.50
CA PRO A 51 -6.10 -3.46 21.69
C PRO A 51 -5.20 -4.38 22.50
#